data_d2a9b1f1a6ebba9680d24ffa687f8e69
#
_entry.id   d2a9b1f1a6ebba9680d24ffa687f8e69
#
_cell.length_a   1.000
_cell.length_b   1.000
_cell.length_c   1.000
_cell.angle_alpha   90.00
_cell.angle_beta   90.00
_cell.angle_gamma   90.00
#
_symmetry.space_group_name_H-M   'P 1'
#
loop_
_entity.id
_entity.type
_entity.pdbx_description
1 polymer ?
#
loop_
_entity_poly.entity_id
_entity_poly.type
_entity_poly.pdbx_seq_one_letter_code
_entity_poly.pdbx_strand_id
1 'polypeptide(L)'
;MNQEHRHMDKHKDPNGLSDQFLSRAKIPWEKSKAEVWNDLEERLAKEDQSPVLIQRLLPGRLWLALAASLVLLLSVSGFMRFYSVKTFCPQGVHTSLQLPDGSEVELNAFTHVNYHPYWWFISRQVELEGEAFFHVEKGKSFKVVSTNATTEVLGTTFNVFSRGADYMVTCH
;
A
#
# COMPACT_ATOMS: atom_id res chain seq x y z
N MET A 1 40.20 -42.45 26.04
CA MET A 1 40.02 -43.87 25.69
C MET A 1 39.52 -43.90 24.26
N ASN A 2 40.33 -44.50 23.38
CA ASN A 2 40.13 -44.88 21.99
C ASN A 2 39.76 -43.82 20.95
N GLN A 3 40.81 -43.29 20.32
CA GLN A 3 40.79 -42.73 18.99
C GLN A 3 40.90 -43.87 17.98
N GLU A 4 39.88 -44.08 17.21
CA GLU A 4 39.89 -44.98 16.06
C GLU A 4 40.43 -44.22 14.84
N HIS A 5 41.76 -44.45 14.58
CA HIS A 5 42.38 -44.06 13.31
C HIS A 5 41.81 -44.94 12.20
N ARG A 6 40.91 -44.35 11.37
CA ARG A 6 40.49 -44.99 10.15
C ARG A 6 41.60 -44.84 9.08
N HIS A 7 42.32 -45.91 8.89
CA HIS A 7 43.29 -46.12 7.83
C HIS A 7 42.60 -45.97 6.49
N MET A 8 42.95 -44.92 5.71
CA MET A 8 42.58 -44.85 4.30
C MET A 8 43.39 -45.89 3.54
N ASP A 9 42.73 -46.95 3.15
CA ASP A 9 43.27 -47.97 2.25
C ASP A 9 43.63 -47.30 0.90
N LYS A 10 44.91 -47.28 0.57
CA LYS A 10 45.41 -46.92 -0.77
C LYS A 10 44.85 -47.95 -1.75
N HIS A 11 43.88 -47.55 -2.51
CA HIS A 11 43.39 -48.30 -3.65
C HIS A 11 44.58 -48.50 -4.61
N LYS A 12 45.20 -49.69 -4.56
CA LYS A 12 46.29 -50.11 -5.43
C LYS A 12 45.66 -50.55 -6.72
N ASP A 13 45.71 -49.68 -7.76
CA ASP A 13 45.27 -50.02 -9.11
C ASP A 13 46.08 -51.20 -9.65
N PRO A 14 45.44 -52.32 -10.00
CA PRO A 14 46.14 -53.57 -10.33
C PRO A 14 46.91 -53.50 -11.68
N ASN A 15 46.83 -52.43 -12.45
CA ASN A 15 47.38 -52.35 -13.81
C ASN A 15 48.46 -51.28 -14.03
N GLY A 16 48.87 -50.51 -13.01
CA GLY A 16 49.93 -49.50 -13.18
C GLY A 16 49.65 -48.44 -14.31
N LEU A 17 48.39 -48.38 -14.81
CA LEU A 17 48.02 -47.48 -15.89
C LEU A 17 47.96 -46.00 -15.42
N SER A 18 47.67 -45.79 -14.14
CA SER A 18 47.60 -44.45 -13.55
C SER A 18 48.96 -43.76 -13.53
N ASP A 19 50.01 -44.49 -13.15
CA ASP A 19 51.36 -43.93 -13.06
C ASP A 19 51.97 -43.70 -14.45
N GLN A 20 51.60 -44.51 -15.43
CA GLN A 20 52.06 -44.38 -16.81
C GLN A 20 51.35 -43.22 -17.51
N PHE A 21 50.11 -42.93 -17.18
CA PHE A 21 49.37 -41.76 -17.69
C PHE A 21 49.89 -40.46 -17.09
N LEU A 22 50.12 -40.41 -15.81
CA LEU A 22 50.65 -39.25 -15.11
C LEU A 22 52.07 -38.88 -15.51
N SER A 23 52.90 -39.86 -15.85
CA SER A 23 54.25 -39.61 -16.35
C SER A 23 54.33 -39.07 -17.80
N ARG A 24 53.27 -39.33 -18.59
CA ARG A 24 53.12 -38.76 -19.94
C ARG A 24 52.42 -37.39 -19.99
N ALA A 25 51.65 -37.05 -18.99
CA ALA A 25 50.99 -35.76 -18.87
C ALA A 25 51.97 -34.68 -18.40
N LYS A 26 52.99 -34.35 -19.14
CA LYS A 26 53.72 -33.10 -18.98
C LYS A 26 52.80 -31.98 -19.44
N ILE A 27 52.00 -31.45 -18.53
CA ILE A 27 51.29 -30.19 -18.77
C ILE A 27 52.37 -29.10 -18.73
N PRO A 28 52.68 -28.43 -19.84
CA PRO A 28 53.62 -27.31 -19.82
C PRO A 28 52.97 -26.17 -19.08
N TRP A 29 53.31 -26.00 -17.79
CA TRP A 29 52.98 -24.79 -17.07
C TRP A 29 53.84 -23.66 -17.60
N GLU A 30 53.31 -22.85 -18.50
CA GLU A 30 53.98 -21.68 -19.04
C GLU A 30 54.26 -20.61 -17.99
N LYS A 31 53.55 -20.66 -16.88
CA LYS A 31 53.72 -19.68 -15.78
C LYS A 31 54.24 -20.35 -14.53
N SER A 32 55.18 -19.71 -13.84
CA SER A 32 55.67 -20.15 -12.56
C SER A 32 54.60 -20.00 -11.48
N LYS A 33 54.69 -20.79 -10.42
CA LYS A 33 53.75 -20.72 -9.28
C LYS A 33 53.64 -19.30 -8.71
N ALA A 34 54.75 -18.55 -8.68
CA ALA A 34 54.77 -17.17 -8.19
C ALA A 34 54.00 -16.21 -9.11
N GLU A 35 54.12 -16.40 -10.42
CA GLU A 35 53.38 -15.59 -11.42
C GLU A 35 51.88 -15.82 -11.34
N VAL A 36 51.45 -17.07 -11.13
CA VAL A 36 50.01 -17.38 -10.95
C VAL A 36 49.46 -16.76 -9.65
N TRP A 37 50.24 -16.78 -8.59
CA TRP A 37 49.83 -16.15 -7.33
C TRP A 37 49.75 -14.63 -7.46
N ASN A 38 50.70 -14.00 -8.09
CA ASN A 38 50.65 -12.54 -8.30
C ASN A 38 49.50 -12.11 -9.19
N ASP A 39 49.22 -12.88 -10.29
CA ASP A 39 48.07 -12.62 -11.16
C ASP A 39 46.73 -12.78 -10.40
N LEU A 40 46.64 -13.77 -9.49
CA LEU A 40 45.48 -14.01 -8.67
C LEU A 40 45.27 -12.90 -7.64
N GLU A 41 46.34 -12.50 -6.93
CA GLU A 41 46.30 -11.39 -5.99
C GLU A 41 45.91 -10.06 -6.66
N GLU A 42 46.45 -9.79 -7.86
CA GLU A 42 46.09 -8.59 -8.62
C GLU A 42 44.60 -8.62 -9.05
N ARG A 43 44.09 -9.78 -9.44
CA ARG A 43 42.64 -9.94 -9.78
C ARG A 43 41.74 -9.76 -8.55
N LEU A 44 42.10 -10.36 -7.41
CA LEU A 44 41.36 -10.19 -6.17
C LEU A 44 41.39 -8.75 -5.67
N ALA A 45 42.55 -8.08 -5.76
CA ALA A 45 42.65 -6.67 -5.39
C ALA A 45 41.83 -5.75 -6.32
N LYS A 46 41.67 -6.10 -7.59
CA LYS A 46 40.80 -5.37 -8.54
C LYS A 46 39.32 -5.65 -8.29
N GLU A 47 38.94 -6.86 -7.86
CA GLU A 47 37.58 -7.25 -7.56
C GLU A 47 37.07 -6.61 -6.27
N ASP A 48 37.94 -6.44 -5.27
CA ASP A 48 37.63 -5.77 -4.00
C ASP A 48 37.48 -4.25 -4.13
N GLN A 49 37.98 -3.64 -5.22
CA GLN A 49 37.79 -2.24 -5.56
C GLN A 49 36.55 -1.94 -6.39
N SER A 50 35.75 -2.96 -6.71
CA SER A 50 34.45 -2.73 -7.33
C SER A 50 33.55 -2.06 -6.30
N PRO A 51 33.28 -0.75 -6.39
CA PRO A 51 32.30 -0.14 -5.50
C PRO A 51 30.99 -0.86 -5.74
N VAL A 52 30.40 -1.37 -4.66
CA VAL A 52 29.12 -2.06 -4.67
C VAL A 52 28.16 -1.26 -5.56
N LEU A 53 27.87 -1.78 -6.73
CA LEU A 53 27.10 -1.16 -7.82
C LEU A 53 25.63 -0.85 -7.44
N ILE A 54 25.25 -1.10 -6.19
CA ILE A 54 23.90 -0.85 -5.67
C ILE A 54 23.57 0.64 -5.59
N GLN A 55 24.56 1.53 -5.47
CA GLN A 55 24.30 2.98 -5.41
C GLN A 55 24.08 3.66 -6.77
N ARG A 56 24.31 2.98 -7.89
CA ARG A 56 24.17 3.57 -9.25
C ARG A 56 22.91 3.18 -9.99
N LEU A 57 22.02 2.35 -9.42
CA LEU A 57 20.88 1.79 -10.15
C LEU A 57 19.67 2.71 -10.26
N LEU A 58 19.65 3.82 -9.54
CA LEU A 58 18.57 4.80 -9.71
C LEU A 58 19.17 6.13 -10.17
N PRO A 59 19.14 6.48 -11.46
CA PRO A 59 19.50 7.81 -11.91
C PRO A 59 18.69 8.83 -11.10
N GLY A 60 19.28 9.95 -10.71
CA GLY A 60 18.63 10.96 -9.87
C GLY A 60 17.22 11.35 -10.34
N ARG A 61 16.94 11.17 -11.62
CA ARG A 61 15.62 11.34 -12.23
C ARG A 61 14.56 10.36 -11.69
N LEU A 62 14.93 9.12 -11.32
CA LEU A 62 13.97 8.17 -10.73
C LEU A 62 13.59 8.56 -9.31
N TRP A 63 14.51 9.07 -8.52
CA TRP A 63 14.19 9.62 -7.20
C TRP A 63 13.26 10.83 -7.29
N LEU A 64 13.48 11.71 -8.27
CA LEU A 64 12.57 12.83 -8.54
C LEU A 64 11.18 12.33 -8.98
N ALA A 65 11.13 11.32 -9.84
CA ALA A 65 9.86 10.73 -10.27
C ALA A 65 9.10 10.07 -9.12
N LEU A 66 9.80 9.33 -8.23
CA LEU A 66 9.21 8.76 -7.01
C LEU A 66 8.71 9.84 -6.04
N ALA A 67 9.50 10.89 -5.83
CA ALA A 67 9.09 12.02 -4.99
C ALA A 67 7.87 12.73 -5.58
N ALA A 68 7.88 13.00 -6.90
CA ALA A 68 6.75 13.62 -7.59
C ALA A 68 5.47 12.76 -7.53
N SER A 69 5.59 11.43 -7.71
CA SER A 69 4.46 10.52 -7.59
C SER A 69 3.89 10.48 -6.17
N LEU A 70 4.75 10.51 -5.15
CA LEU A 70 4.33 10.57 -3.76
C LEU A 70 3.58 11.87 -3.45
N VAL A 71 4.12 13.01 -3.89
CA VAL A 71 3.46 14.32 -3.73
C VAL A 71 2.11 14.33 -4.43
N LEU A 72 2.03 13.79 -5.64
CA LEU A 72 0.77 13.67 -6.39
C LEU A 72 -0.26 12.81 -5.63
N LEU A 73 0.14 11.64 -5.14
CA LEU A 73 -0.74 10.75 -4.36
C LEU A 73 -1.24 11.43 -3.09
N LEU A 74 -0.37 12.12 -2.35
CA LEU A 74 -0.75 12.85 -1.15
C LEU A 74 -1.70 14.02 -1.48
N SER A 75 -1.46 14.73 -2.57
CA SER A 75 -2.32 15.84 -3.02
C SER A 75 -3.71 15.34 -3.41
N VAL A 76 -3.79 14.25 -4.20
CA VAL A 76 -5.06 13.64 -4.60
C VAL A 76 -5.81 13.09 -3.38
N SER A 77 -5.10 12.40 -2.48
CA SER A 77 -5.68 11.88 -1.25
C SER A 77 -6.22 12.99 -0.35
N GLY A 78 -5.46 14.08 -0.20
CA GLY A 78 -5.89 15.27 0.52
C GLY A 78 -7.12 15.90 -0.12
N PHE A 79 -7.12 16.09 -1.44
CA PHE A 79 -8.28 16.62 -2.15
C PHE A 79 -9.52 15.75 -1.93
N MET A 80 -9.41 14.43 -2.10
CA MET A 80 -10.53 13.50 -1.87
C MET A 80 -11.04 13.54 -0.42
N ARG A 81 -10.15 13.75 0.54
CA ARG A 81 -10.51 13.81 1.98
C ARG A 81 -11.29 15.07 2.34
N PHE A 82 -10.95 16.21 1.73
CA PHE A 82 -11.54 17.51 2.07
C PHE A 82 -12.66 17.93 1.12
N TYR A 83 -12.81 17.25 -0.01
CA TYR A 83 -13.90 17.57 -0.93
C TYR A 83 -15.24 17.19 -0.31
N SER A 84 -16.16 18.16 -0.26
CA SER A 84 -17.52 17.96 0.24
C SER A 84 -18.54 18.54 -0.73
N VAL A 85 -19.70 17.89 -0.78
CA VAL A 85 -20.87 18.35 -1.53
C VAL A 85 -21.84 18.96 -0.56
N LYS A 86 -22.20 20.23 -0.81
CA LYS A 86 -23.18 20.99 -0.01
C LYS A 86 -24.41 21.25 -0.83
N THR A 87 -25.56 20.85 -0.31
CA THR A 87 -26.86 21.06 -0.93
C THR A 87 -27.73 21.88 0.00
N PHE A 88 -28.38 22.89 -0.54
CA PHE A 88 -29.35 23.72 0.18
C PHE A 88 -30.72 23.61 -0.49
N CYS A 89 -31.76 23.40 0.32
CA CYS A 89 -33.14 23.40 -0.13
C CYS A 89 -33.81 24.72 0.28
N PRO A 90 -34.14 25.60 -0.68
CA PRO A 90 -34.82 26.87 -0.39
C PRO A 90 -36.28 26.67 -0.02
N GLN A 91 -36.94 27.76 0.36
CA GLN A 91 -38.35 27.75 0.71
C GLN A 91 -39.23 27.40 -0.49
N GLY A 92 -40.23 26.54 -0.28
CA GLY A 92 -41.23 26.21 -1.28
C GLY A 92 -40.75 25.18 -2.32
N VAL A 93 -39.60 24.60 -2.14
CA VAL A 93 -39.04 23.53 -3.00
C VAL A 93 -38.81 22.28 -2.15
N HIS A 94 -39.08 21.13 -2.72
CA HIS A 94 -38.62 19.83 -2.19
C HIS A 94 -37.49 19.37 -3.09
N THR A 95 -36.38 19.01 -2.48
CA THR A 95 -35.21 18.56 -3.21
C THR A 95 -34.87 17.14 -2.76
N SER A 96 -34.81 16.20 -3.70
CA SER A 96 -34.30 14.87 -3.45
C SER A 96 -32.81 14.78 -3.85
N LEU A 97 -32.03 14.10 -3.05
CA LEU A 97 -30.62 13.89 -3.24
C LEU A 97 -30.33 12.39 -3.15
N GLN A 98 -29.63 11.86 -4.15
CA GLN A 98 -29.13 10.50 -4.11
C GLN A 98 -27.68 10.47 -3.60
N LEU A 99 -27.42 9.67 -2.59
CA LEU A 99 -26.10 9.50 -1.99
C LEU A 99 -25.29 8.40 -2.73
N PRO A 100 -23.95 8.36 -2.56
CA PRO A 100 -23.09 7.43 -3.30
C PRO A 100 -23.35 5.94 -3.06
N ASP A 101 -24.07 5.58 -2.01
CA ASP A 101 -24.47 4.21 -1.68
C ASP A 101 -25.85 3.81 -2.18
N GLY A 102 -26.51 4.70 -2.92
CA GLY A 102 -27.89 4.50 -3.40
C GLY A 102 -28.96 4.97 -2.43
N SER A 103 -28.64 5.38 -1.22
CA SER A 103 -29.59 5.96 -0.27
C SER A 103 -30.16 7.27 -0.81
N GLU A 104 -31.43 7.52 -0.51
CA GLU A 104 -32.12 8.75 -0.91
C GLU A 104 -32.39 9.64 0.28
N VAL A 105 -32.30 10.96 0.06
CA VAL A 105 -32.56 11.98 1.08
C VAL A 105 -33.49 13.01 0.49
N GLU A 106 -34.67 13.19 1.10
CA GLU A 106 -35.62 14.24 0.74
C GLU A 106 -35.46 15.42 1.72
N LEU A 107 -35.06 16.54 1.19
CA LEU A 107 -34.81 17.76 1.97
C LEU A 107 -36.07 18.59 2.07
N ASN A 108 -36.44 18.95 3.29
CA ASN A 108 -37.50 19.93 3.52
C ASN A 108 -36.94 21.36 3.36
N ALA A 109 -37.84 22.34 3.28
CA ALA A 109 -37.48 23.76 3.11
C ALA A 109 -36.46 24.22 4.18
N PHE A 110 -35.54 25.13 3.80
CA PHE A 110 -34.47 25.67 4.66
C PHE A 110 -33.56 24.60 5.29
N THR A 111 -33.21 23.60 4.51
CA THR A 111 -32.35 22.50 4.98
C THR A 111 -31.02 22.55 4.25
N HIS A 112 -29.96 22.44 5.02
CA HIS A 112 -28.59 22.28 4.55
C HIS A 112 -28.12 20.86 4.80
N VAL A 113 -27.56 20.26 3.76
CA VAL A 113 -26.93 18.93 3.83
C VAL A 113 -25.52 19.02 3.28
N ASN A 114 -24.56 18.42 3.98
CA ASN A 114 -23.18 18.31 3.56
C ASN A 114 -22.70 16.88 3.71
N TYR A 115 -21.97 16.36 2.71
CA TYR A 115 -21.38 15.03 2.78
C TYR A 115 -20.11 14.94 1.96
N HIS A 116 -19.28 13.91 2.21
CA HIS A 116 -18.01 13.66 1.54
C HIS A 116 -18.11 12.46 0.61
N PRO A 117 -18.35 12.62 -0.70
CA PRO A 117 -18.63 11.53 -1.63
C PRO A 117 -17.45 10.58 -1.79
N TYR A 118 -16.22 11.09 -1.84
CA TYR A 118 -15.02 10.28 -2.01
C TYR A 118 -14.59 9.53 -0.73
N TRP A 119 -15.06 9.97 0.43
CA TRP A 119 -14.80 9.34 1.72
C TRP A 119 -15.91 8.38 2.15
N TRP A 120 -16.97 8.25 1.33
CA TRP A 120 -18.18 7.51 1.63
C TRP A 120 -17.96 6.04 1.96
N PHE A 121 -16.99 5.36 1.30
CA PHE A 121 -16.66 3.96 1.55
C PHE A 121 -16.10 3.71 2.96
N ILE A 122 -15.51 4.73 3.57
CA ILE A 122 -14.91 4.68 4.92
C ILE A 122 -15.93 5.10 5.94
N SER A 123 -16.67 6.18 5.68
CA SER A 123 -17.66 6.76 6.60
C SER A 123 -18.88 7.25 5.83
N ARG A 124 -20.00 6.55 5.99
CA ARG A 124 -21.31 6.95 5.46
C ARG A 124 -21.90 7.99 6.40
N GLN A 125 -21.49 9.25 6.24
CA GLN A 125 -21.85 10.35 7.12
C GLN A 125 -22.40 11.53 6.35
N VAL A 126 -23.52 12.06 6.85
CA VAL A 126 -24.18 13.27 6.37
C VAL A 126 -24.26 14.26 7.53
N GLU A 127 -23.91 15.50 7.27
CA GLU A 127 -24.15 16.62 8.18
C GLU A 127 -25.47 17.28 7.80
N LEU A 128 -26.36 17.48 8.75
CA LEU A 128 -27.70 18.00 8.55
C LEU A 128 -27.95 19.21 9.45
N GLU A 129 -28.45 20.28 8.84
CA GLU A 129 -29.06 21.41 9.52
C GLU A 129 -30.42 21.68 8.87
N GLY A 130 -31.50 21.47 9.59
CA GLY A 130 -32.87 21.56 9.07
C GLY A 130 -33.66 20.28 9.28
N GLU A 131 -34.41 19.87 8.27
CA GLU A 131 -35.23 18.67 8.31
C GLU A 131 -35.09 17.87 7.02
N ALA A 132 -34.83 16.59 7.14
CA ALA A 132 -34.72 15.68 6.03
C ALA A 132 -35.27 14.30 6.34
N PHE A 133 -35.89 13.69 5.32
CA PHE A 133 -36.36 12.33 5.32
C PHE A 133 -35.32 11.43 4.62
N PHE A 134 -34.88 10.41 5.30
CA PHE A 134 -33.83 9.52 4.83
C PHE A 134 -34.41 8.14 4.52
N HIS A 135 -34.16 7.66 3.32
CA HIS A 135 -34.35 6.25 2.93
C HIS A 135 -32.96 5.62 2.77
N VAL A 136 -32.47 4.97 3.83
CA VAL A 136 -31.11 4.46 3.89
C VAL A 136 -31.05 3.01 3.46
N GLU A 137 -30.21 2.74 2.46
CA GLU A 137 -29.89 1.40 1.98
C GLU A 137 -29.18 0.57 3.07
N LYS A 138 -29.58 -0.71 3.17
CA LYS A 138 -28.99 -1.65 4.15
C LYS A 138 -27.48 -1.78 3.93
N GLY A 139 -26.73 -1.74 5.02
CA GLY A 139 -25.28 -1.87 4.92
C GLY A 139 -24.55 -1.51 6.21
N LYS A 140 -23.37 -0.91 6.00
CA LYS A 140 -22.57 -0.37 7.12
C LYS A 140 -23.32 0.76 7.82
N SER A 141 -22.89 1.08 9.03
CA SER A 141 -23.40 2.21 9.80
C SER A 141 -23.49 3.49 8.96
N PHE A 142 -24.66 4.12 8.99
CA PHE A 142 -24.95 5.41 8.38
C PHE A 142 -25.19 6.44 9.48
N LYS A 143 -24.52 7.56 9.42
CA LYS A 143 -24.56 8.60 10.46
C LYS A 143 -25.14 9.89 9.92
N VAL A 144 -26.12 10.43 10.63
CA VAL A 144 -26.61 11.80 10.45
C VAL A 144 -26.10 12.62 11.61
N VAL A 145 -25.20 13.56 11.34
CA VAL A 145 -24.62 14.44 12.34
C VAL A 145 -25.29 15.80 12.22
N SER A 146 -25.83 16.29 13.32
CA SER A 146 -26.35 17.64 13.42
C SER A 146 -25.66 18.40 14.56
N THR A 147 -25.93 19.68 14.70
CA THR A 147 -25.40 20.50 15.79
C THR A 147 -25.79 19.94 17.18
N ASN A 148 -26.99 19.34 17.28
CA ASN A 148 -27.56 18.95 18.56
C ASN A 148 -27.30 17.47 18.91
N ALA A 149 -27.26 16.59 17.92
CA ALA A 149 -27.09 15.15 18.15
C ALA A 149 -26.60 14.41 16.89
N THR A 150 -26.26 13.15 17.09
CA THR A 150 -25.92 12.21 16.00
C THR A 150 -26.85 11.03 16.04
N THR A 151 -27.51 10.74 14.91
CA THR A 151 -28.29 9.51 14.70
C THR A 151 -27.46 8.51 13.92
N GLU A 152 -27.47 7.26 14.34
CA GLU A 152 -26.79 6.16 13.66
C GLU A 152 -27.77 5.03 13.35
N VAL A 153 -27.79 4.57 12.08
CA VAL A 153 -28.67 3.50 11.60
C VAL A 153 -27.92 2.51 10.72
N LEU A 154 -28.51 1.34 10.49
CA LEU A 154 -27.94 0.29 9.64
C LEU A 154 -28.66 0.10 8.28
N GLY A 155 -29.78 0.78 8.10
CA GLY A 155 -30.59 0.68 6.90
C GLY A 155 -32.08 0.73 7.25
N THR A 156 -32.60 1.92 7.40
CA THR A 156 -33.98 2.22 7.81
C THR A 156 -34.46 3.47 7.11
N THR A 157 -35.77 3.65 7.13
CA THR A 157 -36.40 4.89 6.71
C THR A 157 -36.77 5.71 7.95
N PHE A 158 -36.32 6.97 7.99
CA PHE A 158 -36.52 7.83 9.17
C PHE A 158 -36.46 9.30 8.78
N ASN A 159 -37.11 10.13 9.57
CA ASN A 159 -37.05 11.58 9.48
C ASN A 159 -36.18 12.15 10.58
N VAL A 160 -35.33 13.12 10.28
CA VAL A 160 -34.55 13.87 11.24
C VAL A 160 -34.91 15.33 11.13
N PHE A 161 -35.36 15.91 12.24
CA PHE A 161 -35.57 17.33 12.42
C PHE A 161 -34.51 17.89 13.37
N SER A 162 -33.74 18.86 12.89
CA SER A 162 -32.69 19.54 13.67
C SER A 162 -32.66 21.01 13.32
N ARG A 163 -33.37 21.82 14.10
CA ARG A 163 -33.41 23.29 13.94
C ARG A 163 -33.23 23.98 15.28
N GLY A 164 -32.29 24.93 15.34
CA GLY A 164 -31.99 25.65 16.57
C GLY A 164 -31.57 24.67 17.66
N ALA A 165 -32.27 24.63 18.81
CA ALA A 165 -32.02 23.70 19.90
C ALA A 165 -32.83 22.39 19.80
N ASP A 166 -33.78 22.31 18.88
CA ASP A 166 -34.69 21.17 18.76
C ASP A 166 -34.09 20.05 17.91
N TYR A 167 -34.22 18.82 18.41
CA TYR A 167 -33.81 17.63 17.73
C TYR A 167 -34.84 16.51 17.92
N MET A 168 -35.29 15.94 16.80
CA MET A 168 -36.26 14.85 16.82
C MET A 168 -35.96 13.86 15.70
N VAL A 169 -36.09 12.57 16.01
CA VAL A 169 -35.98 11.47 15.03
C VAL A 169 -37.24 10.64 15.08
N THR A 170 -37.84 10.43 13.90
CA THR A 170 -39.01 9.58 13.75
C THR A 170 -38.69 8.43 12.79
N CYS A 171 -38.77 7.19 13.23
CA CYS A 171 -38.57 6.00 12.40
C CYS A 171 -39.88 5.55 11.76
N HIS A 172 -39.81 5.06 10.53
CA HIS A 172 -40.92 4.55 9.72
C HIS A 172 -40.73 3.09 9.35
#